data_f27e812e2e0ed39c72804984cdbb998b
#
_entry.id   f27e812e2e0ed39c72804984cdbb998b
#
_cell.length_a   1.000
_cell.length_b   1.000
_cell.length_c   1.000
_cell.angle_alpha   90.00
_cell.angle_beta   90.00
_cell.angle_gamma   90.00
#
_symmetry.space_group_name_H-M   'P 1'
#
loop_
_entity.id
_entity.type
_entity.pdbx_description
1 polymer ?
#
loop_
_entity_poly.entity_id
_entity_poly.type
_entity_poly.pdbx_seq_one_letter_code
_entity_poly.pdbx_strand_id
1 'polypeptide(L)'
;MIATIRIASSGKTDSKGQELLAEIKRTFKNNSITSIKTSKVYRLEGISQRDVKKLAEKALYEPIDQIISYRKPIYKANKTVEVAYKPGVMNPEVASITKAASDLGIKLLAADSSYEYAFFGKVNENLISEIINKLLVNKTVEHIVKTPPKTLVIGGEPQKTKIIPIIKLNDLKLMQLSKDKLFLNLEEMKIIRAYFQKI
;
A
#
# COMPACT_ATOMS: atom_id res chain seq x y z
N MET A 1 13.13 0.06 15.40
CA MET A 1 12.44 1.38 15.27
C MET A 1 12.31 1.68 13.78
N ILE A 2 11.14 2.18 13.35
CA ILE A 2 10.90 2.61 11.96
C ILE A 2 11.08 4.12 11.87
N ALA A 3 11.96 4.56 10.98
CA ALA A 3 12.07 5.95 10.58
C ALA A 3 11.07 6.24 9.45
N THR A 4 10.40 7.39 9.49
CA THR A 4 9.46 7.83 8.47
C THR A 4 9.94 9.14 7.86
N ILE A 5 10.04 9.16 6.54
CA ILE A 5 10.40 10.35 5.74
C ILE A 5 9.23 10.65 4.82
N ARG A 6 8.87 11.92 4.69
CA ARG A 6 7.89 12.39 3.71
C ARG A 6 8.55 13.36 2.76
N ILE A 7 8.30 13.18 1.49
CA ILE A 7 8.83 14.03 0.43
C ILE A 7 7.67 14.48 -0.44
N ALA A 8 7.61 15.77 -0.72
CA ALA A 8 6.58 16.36 -1.57
C ALA A 8 7.19 17.40 -2.48
N SER A 9 6.48 17.78 -3.55
CA SER A 9 6.89 18.90 -4.39
C SER A 9 6.89 20.21 -3.61
N SER A 10 7.95 21.01 -3.76
CA SER A 10 8.04 22.39 -3.21
C SER A 10 7.26 23.40 -4.04
N GLY A 11 7.00 23.07 -5.30
CA GLY A 11 6.39 23.95 -6.28
C GLY A 11 4.86 24.00 -6.24
N LYS A 12 4.31 24.86 -7.09
CA LYS A 12 2.85 24.92 -7.31
C LYS A 12 2.30 23.68 -8.00
N THR A 13 3.13 22.92 -8.70
CA THR A 13 2.78 21.75 -9.51
C THR A 13 2.97 20.47 -8.71
N ASP A 14 1.90 20.00 -8.11
CA ASP A 14 1.76 18.62 -7.68
C ASP A 14 0.88 17.94 -8.73
N SER A 15 1.49 17.37 -9.77
CA SER A 15 0.78 16.77 -10.90
C SER A 15 -0.16 15.67 -10.46
N LYS A 16 0.27 14.79 -9.55
CA LYS A 16 -0.54 13.69 -9.03
C LYS A 16 -1.76 14.19 -8.25
N GLY A 17 -1.58 15.21 -7.42
CA GLY A 17 -2.68 15.83 -6.68
C GLY A 17 -3.66 16.57 -7.59
N GLN A 18 -3.16 17.25 -8.62
CA GLN A 18 -3.97 17.95 -9.62
C GLN A 18 -4.78 16.98 -10.49
N GLU A 19 -4.15 15.91 -10.95
CA GLU A 19 -4.79 14.85 -11.73
C GLU A 19 -5.92 14.19 -10.94
N LEU A 20 -5.67 13.81 -9.71
CA LEU A 20 -6.68 13.25 -8.83
C LEU A 20 -7.84 14.23 -8.59
N LEU A 21 -7.55 15.52 -8.37
CA LEU A 21 -8.59 16.54 -8.20
C LEU A 21 -9.46 16.69 -9.45
N ALA A 22 -8.85 16.69 -10.63
CA ALA A 22 -9.57 16.75 -11.90
C ALA A 22 -10.47 15.51 -12.09
N GLU A 23 -9.95 14.33 -11.76
CA GLU A 23 -10.70 13.07 -11.82
C GLU A 23 -11.89 13.05 -10.87
N ILE A 24 -11.70 13.54 -9.63
CA ILE A 24 -12.79 13.67 -8.64
C ILE A 24 -13.88 14.61 -9.17
N LYS A 25 -13.52 15.77 -9.72
CA LYS A 25 -14.49 16.71 -10.28
C LYS A 25 -15.27 16.10 -11.42
N ARG A 26 -14.62 15.33 -12.28
CA ARG A 26 -15.25 14.63 -13.42
C ARG A 26 -16.19 13.53 -12.96
N THR A 27 -15.75 12.69 -12.03
CA THR A 27 -16.45 11.47 -11.62
C THR A 27 -17.62 11.78 -10.67
N PHE A 28 -17.40 12.67 -9.70
CA PHE A 28 -18.39 12.95 -8.65
C PHE A 28 -19.14 14.27 -8.87
N LYS A 29 -18.80 15.06 -9.89
CA LYS A 29 -19.36 16.40 -10.15
C LYS A 29 -19.34 17.28 -8.90
N ASN A 30 -18.32 17.13 -8.06
CA ASN A 30 -18.19 17.75 -6.75
C ASN A 30 -17.02 18.74 -6.73
N ASN A 31 -17.28 19.96 -6.29
CA ASN A 31 -16.30 21.05 -6.19
C ASN A 31 -15.97 21.42 -4.72
N SER A 32 -16.41 20.65 -3.75
CA SER A 32 -16.18 20.94 -2.33
C SER A 32 -14.71 20.75 -1.92
N ILE A 33 -13.98 19.86 -2.60
CA ILE A 33 -12.53 19.71 -2.46
C ILE A 33 -11.85 20.74 -3.35
N THR A 34 -11.11 21.66 -2.74
CA THR A 34 -10.48 22.79 -3.44
C THR A 34 -9.09 22.46 -3.97
N SER A 35 -8.33 21.65 -3.24
CA SER A 35 -7.03 21.16 -3.69
C SER A 35 -6.68 19.83 -3.05
N ILE A 36 -5.76 19.12 -3.69
CA ILE A 36 -5.15 17.89 -3.17
C ILE A 36 -3.64 18.06 -3.32
N LYS A 37 -2.93 17.72 -2.26
CA LYS A 37 -1.46 17.67 -2.26
C LYS A 37 -1.01 16.26 -1.91
N THR A 38 0.07 15.82 -2.55
CA THR A 38 0.60 14.47 -2.34
C THR A 38 1.97 14.49 -1.70
N SER A 39 2.24 13.49 -0.88
CA SER A 39 3.55 13.22 -0.33
C SER A 39 3.92 11.76 -0.56
N LYS A 40 5.14 11.53 -1.00
CA LYS A 40 5.73 10.20 -0.97
C LYS A 40 6.20 9.92 0.46
N VAL A 41 5.80 8.80 1.01
CA VAL A 41 6.18 8.38 2.37
C VAL A 41 7.13 7.20 2.27
N TYR A 42 8.30 7.31 2.88
CA TYR A 42 9.26 6.23 3.00
C TYR A 42 9.33 5.79 4.46
N ARG A 43 9.31 4.49 4.68
CA ARG A 43 9.52 3.86 5.98
C ARG A 43 10.73 2.97 5.92
N LEU A 44 11.64 3.16 6.88
CA LEU A 44 12.94 2.53 6.92
C LEU A 44 13.11 1.90 8.31
N GLU A 45 13.32 0.59 8.37
CA GLU A 45 13.52 -0.13 9.62
C GLU A 45 14.96 -0.61 9.78
N GLY A 46 15.47 -0.59 11.03
CA GLY A 46 16.83 -1.06 11.34
C GLY A 46 17.92 -0.12 10.88
N ILE A 47 17.66 1.18 10.80
CA ILE A 47 18.56 2.21 10.31
C ILE A 47 18.83 3.26 11.40
N SER A 48 20.03 3.80 11.45
CA SER A 48 20.38 4.90 12.37
C SER A 48 19.82 6.24 11.90
N GLN A 49 19.60 7.19 12.82
CA GLN A 49 19.12 8.55 12.50
C GLN A 49 20.07 9.28 11.53
N ARG A 50 21.38 9.06 11.66
CA ARG A 50 22.38 9.62 10.76
C ARG A 50 22.24 9.07 9.36
N ASP A 51 22.06 7.75 9.25
CA ASP A 51 21.94 7.08 7.96
C ASP A 51 20.60 7.36 7.29
N VAL A 52 19.52 7.60 8.06
CA VAL A 52 18.24 8.09 7.53
C VAL A 52 18.44 9.40 6.76
N LYS A 53 19.14 10.38 7.36
CA LYS A 53 19.44 11.65 6.69
C LYS A 53 20.32 11.45 5.48
N LYS A 54 21.38 10.64 5.60
CA LYS A 54 22.31 10.35 4.51
C LYS A 54 21.57 9.72 3.32
N LEU A 55 20.71 8.72 3.56
CA LEU A 55 19.93 8.06 2.51
C LEU A 55 18.92 9.03 1.88
N ALA A 56 18.23 9.81 2.70
CA ALA A 56 17.28 10.81 2.22
C ALA A 56 17.97 11.81 1.27
N GLU A 57 19.02 12.47 1.72
CA GLU A 57 19.71 13.55 0.99
C GLU A 57 20.49 13.08 -0.24
N LYS A 58 20.92 11.82 -0.27
CA LYS A 58 21.75 11.30 -1.36
C LYS A 58 21.00 10.47 -2.40
N ALA A 59 19.80 9.96 -2.04
CA ALA A 59 19.11 9.02 -2.92
C ALA A 59 17.59 9.20 -3.03
N LEU A 60 16.91 9.80 -2.04
CA LEU A 60 15.45 9.85 -2.04
C LEU A 60 14.88 11.26 -2.29
N TYR A 61 15.65 12.31 -2.04
CA TYR A 61 15.21 13.67 -2.01
C TYR A 61 15.99 14.56 -2.98
N GLU A 62 15.27 15.33 -3.79
CA GLU A 62 15.83 16.32 -4.72
C GLU A 62 15.56 17.73 -4.18
N PRO A 63 16.57 18.45 -3.65
CA PRO A 63 16.36 19.73 -2.98
C PRO A 63 15.91 20.88 -3.88
N ILE A 64 16.02 20.73 -5.21
CA ILE A 64 15.67 21.79 -6.17
C ILE A 64 14.17 22.02 -6.22
N ASP A 65 13.39 20.94 -6.23
CA ASP A 65 11.94 20.97 -6.46
C ASP A 65 11.11 20.22 -5.41
N GLN A 66 11.76 19.72 -4.36
CA GLN A 66 11.09 18.96 -3.31
C GLN A 66 11.31 19.57 -1.92
N ILE A 67 10.40 19.24 -1.02
CA ILE A 67 10.50 19.49 0.42
C ILE A 67 10.45 18.16 1.16
N ILE A 68 11.21 18.09 2.26
CA ILE A 68 11.32 16.89 3.08
C ILE A 68 10.85 17.15 4.50
N SER A 69 10.19 16.15 5.08
CA SER A 69 9.84 16.14 6.50
C SER A 69 10.16 14.79 7.12
N TYR A 70 10.78 14.84 8.28
CA TYR A 70 11.05 13.67 9.10
C TYR A 70 9.96 13.52 10.15
N ARG A 71 9.26 12.39 10.18
CA ARG A 71 8.19 12.00 11.13
C ARG A 71 6.84 12.72 10.97
N LYS A 72 6.80 14.04 10.69
CA LYS A 72 5.55 14.80 10.66
C LYS A 72 4.96 14.87 9.26
N PRO A 73 3.63 14.95 9.10
CA PRO A 73 3.01 15.31 7.84
C PRO A 73 3.54 16.65 7.30
N ILE A 74 3.71 16.76 5.99
CA ILE A 74 4.13 18.00 5.34
C ILE A 74 2.97 18.99 5.31
N TYR A 75 1.76 18.49 5.07
CA TYR A 75 0.57 19.31 4.90
C TYR A 75 -0.37 19.20 6.10
N LYS A 76 -0.88 20.34 6.57
CA LYS A 76 -2.00 20.42 7.51
C LYS A 76 -3.29 20.51 6.70
N ALA A 77 -3.88 19.37 6.37
CA ALA A 77 -5.07 19.26 5.55
C ALA A 77 -6.32 18.98 6.38
N ASN A 78 -7.50 19.19 5.78
CA ASN A 78 -8.77 18.85 6.40
C ASN A 78 -8.95 17.33 6.55
N LYS A 79 -8.41 16.57 5.60
CA LYS A 79 -8.33 15.10 5.65
C LYS A 79 -7.06 14.64 5.00
N THR A 80 -6.43 13.62 5.58
CA THR A 80 -5.27 12.94 5.01
C THR A 80 -5.58 11.45 4.88
N VAL A 81 -5.21 10.88 3.74
CA VAL A 81 -5.38 9.45 3.44
C VAL A 81 -4.03 8.93 2.96
N GLU A 82 -3.54 7.88 3.58
CA GLU A 82 -2.32 7.21 3.14
C GLU A 82 -2.66 5.86 2.53
N VAL A 83 -2.14 5.62 1.31
CA VAL A 83 -2.32 4.38 0.54
C VAL A 83 -0.98 3.68 0.43
N ALA A 84 -0.93 2.43 0.88
CA ALA A 84 0.25 1.56 0.84
C ALA A 84 -0.10 0.20 0.23
N TYR A 85 0.91 -0.53 -0.22
CA TYR A 85 0.75 -1.94 -0.56
C TYR A 85 0.37 -2.76 0.68
N LYS A 86 -0.45 -3.78 0.49
CA LYS A 86 -0.81 -4.70 1.58
C LYS A 86 0.42 -5.45 2.08
N PRO A 87 0.49 -5.77 3.38
CA PRO A 87 1.53 -6.66 3.89
C PRO A 87 1.58 -7.97 3.09
N GLY A 88 2.79 -8.36 2.64
CA GLY A 88 2.99 -9.52 1.80
C GLY A 88 2.89 -9.28 0.28
N VAL A 89 2.39 -8.14 -0.13
CA VAL A 89 2.45 -7.72 -1.54
C VAL A 89 3.79 -7.03 -1.78
N MET A 90 4.48 -7.44 -2.85
CA MET A 90 5.75 -6.85 -3.22
C MET A 90 5.56 -5.40 -3.66
N ASN A 91 6.19 -4.48 -2.92
CA ASN A 91 6.32 -3.09 -3.34
C ASN A 91 7.53 -2.95 -4.29
N PRO A 92 7.33 -2.55 -5.55
CA PRO A 92 8.41 -2.52 -6.55
C PRO A 92 9.53 -1.52 -6.20
N GLU A 93 9.25 -0.51 -5.39
CA GLU A 93 10.25 0.50 -5.00
C GLU A 93 11.23 0.02 -3.93
N VAL A 94 10.86 -1.00 -3.15
CA VAL A 94 11.70 -1.49 -2.04
C VAL A 94 13.05 -1.96 -2.52
N ALA A 95 13.12 -2.63 -3.68
CA ALA A 95 14.39 -3.07 -4.25
C ALA A 95 15.31 -1.88 -4.55
N SER A 96 14.79 -0.81 -5.13
CA SER A 96 15.56 0.42 -5.44
C SER A 96 16.01 1.14 -4.18
N ILE A 97 15.16 1.25 -3.16
CA ILE A 97 15.50 1.85 -1.86
C ILE A 97 16.61 1.06 -1.18
N THR A 98 16.48 -0.27 -1.16
CA THR A 98 17.46 -1.17 -0.54
C THR A 98 18.80 -1.12 -1.27
N LYS A 99 18.76 -1.09 -2.61
CA LYS A 99 19.97 -0.95 -3.42
C LYS A 99 20.67 0.39 -3.13
N ALA A 100 19.94 1.49 -3.13
CA ALA A 100 20.48 2.82 -2.83
C ALA A 100 21.11 2.88 -1.43
N ALA A 101 20.48 2.26 -0.42
CA ALA A 101 21.05 2.14 0.92
C ALA A 101 22.37 1.35 0.90
N SER A 102 22.39 0.21 0.21
CA SER A 102 23.58 -0.63 0.07
C SER A 102 24.73 0.11 -0.62
N ASP A 103 24.46 0.81 -1.70
CA ASP A 103 25.45 1.59 -2.47
C ASP A 103 26.07 2.72 -1.61
N LEU A 104 25.33 3.23 -0.63
CA LEU A 104 25.80 4.20 0.36
C LEU A 104 26.47 3.57 1.59
N GLY A 105 26.61 2.23 1.64
CA GLY A 105 27.15 1.49 2.78
C GLY A 105 26.23 1.51 4.01
N ILE A 106 24.92 1.70 3.82
CA ILE A 106 23.93 1.77 4.89
C ILE A 106 23.28 0.40 5.07
N LYS A 107 23.29 -0.11 6.31
CA LYS A 107 22.55 -1.30 6.69
C LYS A 107 21.08 -0.95 6.91
N LEU A 108 20.19 -1.62 6.20
CA LEU A 108 18.75 -1.46 6.27
C LEU A 108 18.10 -2.84 6.49
N LEU A 109 17.26 -2.97 7.52
CA LEU A 109 16.59 -4.23 7.82
C LEU A 109 15.40 -4.45 6.88
N ALA A 110 14.58 -3.42 6.71
CA ALA A 110 13.43 -3.42 5.81
C ALA A 110 13.08 -2.00 5.38
N ALA A 111 12.46 -1.88 4.21
CA ALA A 111 11.94 -0.64 3.68
C ALA A 111 10.53 -0.83 3.14
N ASP A 112 9.76 0.26 3.11
CA ASP A 112 8.48 0.35 2.43
C ASP A 112 8.24 1.78 1.94
N SER A 113 7.34 1.93 0.98
CA SER A 113 6.91 3.24 0.49
C SER A 113 5.41 3.28 0.26
N SER A 114 4.83 4.48 0.41
CA SER A 114 3.41 4.73 0.24
C SER A 114 3.19 6.15 -0.28
N TYR A 115 1.94 6.47 -0.61
CA TYR A 115 1.52 7.82 -0.94
C TYR A 115 0.54 8.35 0.09
N GLU A 116 0.78 9.57 0.57
CA GLU A 116 -0.12 10.32 1.43
C GLU A 116 -0.82 11.41 0.59
N TYR A 117 -2.14 11.46 0.65
CA TYR A 117 -2.99 12.41 -0.04
C TYR A 117 -3.63 13.34 0.99
N ALA A 118 -3.34 14.63 0.88
CA ALA A 118 -3.83 15.69 1.74
C ALA A 118 -4.94 16.45 1.04
N PHE A 119 -6.17 16.34 1.54
CA PHE A 119 -7.38 16.95 0.97
C PHE A 119 -7.71 18.26 1.67
N PHE A 120 -7.94 19.31 0.88
CA PHE A 120 -8.29 20.65 1.33
C PHE A 120 -9.70 21.04 0.84
N GLY A 121 -10.40 21.84 1.64
CA GLY A 121 -11.77 22.29 1.35
C GLY A 121 -12.79 21.65 2.27
N LYS A 122 -14.06 21.65 1.87
CA LYS A 122 -15.14 20.99 2.63
C LYS A 122 -15.12 19.49 2.32
N VAL A 123 -14.52 18.72 3.22
CA VAL A 123 -14.33 17.29 3.06
C VAL A 123 -15.42 16.55 3.81
N ASN A 124 -16.23 15.76 3.09
CA ASN A 124 -17.26 14.89 3.64
C ASN A 124 -16.71 13.44 3.70
N GLU A 125 -16.92 12.76 4.82
CA GLU A 125 -16.43 11.39 5.03
C GLU A 125 -17.01 10.38 4.02
N ASN A 126 -18.28 10.55 3.63
CA ASN A 126 -18.90 9.68 2.61
C ASN A 126 -18.22 9.87 1.25
N LEU A 127 -17.99 11.13 0.85
CA LEU A 127 -17.29 11.44 -0.38
C LEU A 127 -15.87 10.89 -0.38
N ILE A 128 -15.13 11.04 0.73
CA ILE A 128 -13.79 10.46 0.87
C ILE A 128 -13.82 8.94 0.74
N SER A 129 -14.79 8.29 1.36
CA SER A 129 -14.94 6.82 1.26
C SER A 129 -15.20 6.38 -0.18
N GLU A 130 -16.00 7.12 -0.94
CA GLU A 130 -16.22 6.85 -2.36
C GLU A 130 -14.96 7.08 -3.20
N ILE A 131 -14.25 8.19 -2.98
CA ILE A 131 -12.97 8.49 -3.66
C ILE A 131 -11.95 7.38 -3.40
N ILE A 132 -11.78 6.97 -2.15
CA ILE A 132 -10.89 5.87 -1.78
C ILE A 132 -11.25 4.61 -2.56
N ASN A 133 -12.51 4.24 -2.57
CA ASN A 133 -12.97 2.99 -3.15
C ASN A 133 -12.93 2.96 -4.69
N LYS A 134 -13.13 4.11 -5.34
CA LYS A 134 -13.26 4.19 -6.80
C LYS A 134 -11.98 4.66 -7.51
N LEU A 135 -11.18 5.51 -6.85
CA LEU A 135 -10.06 6.18 -7.50
C LEU A 135 -8.70 5.96 -6.85
N LEU A 136 -8.63 5.77 -5.52
CA LEU A 136 -7.34 5.78 -4.82
C LEU A 136 -6.76 4.40 -4.57
N VAL A 137 -7.58 3.40 -4.24
CA VAL A 137 -7.10 2.13 -3.72
C VAL A 137 -7.43 1.00 -4.67
N ASN A 138 -6.39 0.35 -5.17
CA ASN A 138 -6.54 -0.97 -5.77
C ASN A 138 -6.72 -2.02 -4.66
N LYS A 139 -7.98 -2.39 -4.40
CA LYS A 139 -8.32 -3.32 -3.30
C LYS A 139 -7.64 -4.69 -3.36
N THR A 140 -7.11 -5.08 -4.51
CA THR A 140 -6.38 -6.35 -4.65
C THR A 140 -5.02 -6.27 -3.96
N VAL A 141 -4.28 -5.19 -4.17
CA VAL A 141 -2.87 -5.07 -3.76
C VAL A 141 -2.60 -3.96 -2.76
N GLU A 142 -3.54 -3.01 -2.57
CA GLU A 142 -3.35 -1.84 -1.71
C GLU A 142 -4.34 -1.77 -0.55
N HIS A 143 -4.01 -0.97 0.44
CA HIS A 143 -4.86 -0.66 1.58
C HIS A 143 -4.61 0.75 2.12
N ILE A 144 -5.55 1.24 2.92
CA ILE A 144 -5.40 2.48 3.68
C ILE A 144 -4.60 2.20 4.96
N VAL A 145 -3.56 2.98 5.18
CA VAL A 145 -2.78 2.95 6.42
C VAL A 145 -3.54 3.72 7.50
N LYS A 146 -4.21 3.01 8.39
CA LYS A 146 -4.94 3.61 9.54
C LYS A 146 -3.99 3.95 10.68
N THR A 147 -3.01 3.10 10.93
CA THR A 147 -1.98 3.25 11.96
C THR A 147 -0.62 2.89 11.38
N PRO A 148 0.45 3.63 11.72
CA PRO A 148 1.78 3.26 11.27
C PRO A 148 2.14 1.83 11.70
N PRO A 149 2.78 1.04 10.84
CA PRO A 149 3.19 -0.32 11.18
C PRO A 149 4.22 -0.31 12.31
N LYS A 150 4.19 -1.35 13.15
CA LYS A 150 5.18 -1.54 14.23
C LYS A 150 6.49 -2.14 13.70
N THR A 151 6.41 -2.91 12.62
CA THR A 151 7.54 -3.49 11.89
C THR A 151 7.18 -3.58 10.41
N LEU A 152 8.19 -3.52 9.55
CA LEU A 152 8.09 -3.75 8.10
C LEU A 152 8.50 -5.18 7.74
N VAL A 153 9.13 -5.87 8.68
CA VAL A 153 9.49 -7.27 8.50
C VAL A 153 8.23 -8.10 8.58
N ILE A 154 7.87 -8.71 7.48
CA ILE A 154 6.77 -9.67 7.43
C ILE A 154 7.28 -10.97 8.01
N GLY A 155 7.11 -11.10 9.32
CA GLY A 155 7.31 -12.36 10.02
C GLY A 155 5.97 -13.07 10.11
N GLY A 156 5.91 -14.30 9.66
CA GLY A 156 4.77 -15.17 9.88
C GLY A 156 5.31 -16.58 10.15
N GLU A 157 4.86 -17.21 11.22
CA GLU A 157 5.01 -18.65 11.27
C GLU A 157 4.25 -19.24 10.06
N PRO A 158 4.83 -20.21 9.35
CA PRO A 158 4.14 -20.87 8.26
C PRO A 158 2.81 -21.39 8.80
N GLN A 159 1.71 -21.03 8.15
CA GLN A 159 0.40 -21.52 8.55
C GLN A 159 0.45 -23.05 8.55
N LYS A 160 0.00 -23.67 9.64
CA LYS A 160 -0.13 -25.12 9.71
C LYS A 160 -0.90 -25.61 8.49
N THR A 161 -0.34 -26.57 7.79
CA THR A 161 -0.97 -27.20 6.63
C THR A 161 -2.35 -27.70 7.02
N LYS A 162 -3.39 -27.21 6.37
CA LYS A 162 -4.78 -27.68 6.59
C LYS A 162 -5.08 -28.79 5.59
N ILE A 163 -5.39 -29.97 6.10
CA ILE A 163 -5.91 -31.04 5.26
C ILE A 163 -7.37 -30.75 4.97
N ILE A 164 -7.72 -30.65 3.69
CA ILE A 164 -9.09 -30.45 3.24
C ILE A 164 -9.66 -31.84 2.88
N PRO A 165 -10.69 -32.35 3.57
CA PRO A 165 -11.20 -33.70 3.38
C PRO A 165 -12.09 -33.79 2.14
N ILE A 166 -11.52 -33.53 0.96
CA ILE A 166 -12.24 -33.46 -0.32
C ILE A 166 -12.88 -34.80 -0.72
N ILE A 167 -12.29 -35.92 -0.34
CA ILE A 167 -12.73 -37.28 -0.70
C ILE A 167 -14.16 -37.58 -0.24
N LYS A 168 -14.53 -37.09 0.94
CA LYS A 168 -15.83 -37.38 1.59
C LYS A 168 -16.90 -36.32 1.28
N LEU A 169 -16.61 -35.32 0.47
CA LEU A 169 -17.57 -34.27 0.19
C LEU A 169 -18.51 -34.67 -0.96
N ASN A 170 -19.81 -34.35 -0.80
CA ASN A 170 -20.76 -34.43 -1.90
C ASN A 170 -20.59 -33.23 -2.84
N ASP A 171 -21.24 -33.27 -4.01
CA ASP A 171 -21.06 -32.27 -5.06
C ASP A 171 -21.44 -30.86 -4.61
N LEU A 172 -22.47 -30.68 -3.79
CA LEU A 172 -22.85 -29.37 -3.23
C LEU A 172 -21.75 -28.79 -2.33
N LYS A 173 -21.18 -29.61 -1.43
CA LYS A 173 -20.08 -29.18 -0.55
C LYS A 173 -18.78 -28.97 -1.31
N LEU A 174 -18.53 -29.74 -2.39
CA LEU A 174 -17.40 -29.51 -3.28
C LEU A 174 -17.49 -28.14 -3.94
N MET A 175 -18.68 -27.78 -4.45
CA MET A 175 -18.88 -26.48 -5.05
C MET A 175 -18.77 -25.33 -4.06
N GLN A 176 -19.28 -25.50 -2.84
CA GLN A 176 -19.12 -24.50 -1.80
C GLN A 176 -17.64 -24.29 -1.43
N LEU A 177 -16.90 -25.37 -1.24
CA LEU A 177 -15.45 -25.33 -0.99
C LEU A 177 -14.70 -24.63 -2.14
N SER A 178 -15.08 -24.91 -3.38
CA SER A 178 -14.47 -24.30 -4.55
C SER A 178 -14.71 -22.79 -4.60
N LYS A 179 -15.95 -22.34 -4.38
CA LYS A 179 -16.28 -20.90 -4.34
C LYS A 179 -15.47 -20.13 -3.31
N ASP A 180 -15.21 -20.76 -2.15
CA ASP A 180 -14.54 -20.07 -1.05
C ASP A 180 -13.00 -20.06 -1.19
N LYS A 181 -12.41 -21.01 -1.95
CA LYS A 181 -10.96 -21.24 -1.88
C LYS A 181 -10.26 -21.57 -3.18
N LEU A 182 -10.90 -22.25 -4.12
CA LEU A 182 -10.23 -22.83 -5.28
C LEU A 182 -10.69 -22.24 -6.62
N PHE A 183 -11.90 -21.68 -6.68
CA PHE A 183 -12.49 -21.05 -7.87
C PHE A 183 -12.58 -21.99 -9.09
N LEU A 184 -12.74 -23.29 -8.84
CA LEU A 184 -12.85 -24.34 -9.86
C LEU A 184 -14.33 -24.70 -10.13
N ASN A 185 -14.63 -25.20 -11.30
CA ASN A 185 -15.96 -25.73 -11.62
C ASN A 185 -16.18 -27.13 -11.02
N LEU A 186 -17.43 -27.64 -11.09
CA LEU A 186 -17.77 -28.92 -10.46
C LEU A 186 -17.02 -30.11 -11.08
N GLU A 187 -16.84 -30.12 -12.38
CA GLU A 187 -16.15 -31.20 -13.07
C GLU A 187 -14.67 -31.26 -12.69
N GLU A 188 -14.02 -30.10 -12.63
CA GLU A 188 -12.63 -29.99 -12.13
C GLU A 188 -12.51 -30.49 -10.68
N MET A 189 -13.47 -30.14 -9.83
CA MET A 189 -13.49 -30.60 -8.44
C MET A 189 -13.71 -32.11 -8.33
N LYS A 190 -14.52 -32.71 -9.23
CA LYS A 190 -14.71 -34.15 -9.30
C LYS A 190 -13.45 -34.87 -9.75
N ILE A 191 -12.75 -34.33 -10.73
CA ILE A 191 -11.45 -34.86 -11.19
C ILE A 191 -10.45 -34.91 -10.05
N ILE A 192 -10.32 -33.81 -9.30
CA ILE A 192 -9.43 -33.73 -8.15
C ILE A 192 -9.83 -34.76 -7.08
N ARG A 193 -11.13 -34.85 -6.75
CA ARG A 193 -11.63 -35.83 -5.80
C ARG A 193 -11.29 -37.26 -6.24
N ALA A 194 -11.55 -37.60 -7.50
CA ALA A 194 -11.27 -38.92 -8.05
C ALA A 194 -9.78 -39.27 -8.04
N TYR A 195 -8.90 -38.29 -8.27
CA TYR A 195 -7.46 -38.47 -8.16
C TYR A 195 -7.06 -38.88 -6.73
N PHE A 196 -7.49 -38.13 -5.71
CA PHE A 196 -7.17 -38.41 -4.33
C PHE A 196 -7.87 -39.65 -3.75
N GLN A 197 -8.90 -40.16 -4.40
CA GLN A 197 -9.52 -41.46 -4.05
C GLN A 197 -8.70 -42.66 -4.48
N LYS A 198 -7.76 -42.49 -5.43
CA LYS A 198 -6.91 -43.57 -5.98
C LYS A 198 -5.57 -43.73 -5.26
N ILE A 199 -5.21 -42.74 -4.44
CA ILE A 199 -3.99 -42.73 -3.64
C ILE A 199 -4.32 -43.20 -2.23
#